data_e5d715296593dce7501f57da8b9bdb2f
#
_entry.id   e5d715296593dce7501f57da8b9bdb2f
#
_cell.length_a   1.000
_cell.length_b   1.000
_cell.length_c   1.000
_cell.angle_alpha   90.00
_cell.angle_beta   90.00
_cell.angle_gamma   90.00
#
_symmetry.space_group_name_H-M   'P 1'
#
loop_
_entity.id
_entity.type
_entity.pdbx_description
1 polymer ?
#
loop_
_entity_poly.entity_id
_entity_poly.type
_entity_poly.pdbx_seq_one_letter_code
_entity_poly.pdbx_strand_id
1 'polypeptide(L)'
;MICQVGDCLYLIDQHAAHERILYDEILSLKSVQPLLVPIKIEVDDLTDEFLSKMSYVYTKMGVMLSKKAKGEWEIDALPAVCKSIESQIVDFITTAKADEDELESKLFAIIACKAAIKAGDDIDRWAAVELIKKVFQLDQPCCPHGRTFLIKLKESELRQMVGRTK
;
A
#
# COMPACT_ATOMS: atom_id res chain seq x y z
N MET A 1 -18.03 1.61 0.97
CA MET A 1 -18.74 1.24 2.24
C MET A 1 -19.51 2.42 2.78
N ILE A 2 -20.56 2.15 3.53
CA ILE A 2 -21.36 3.19 4.21
C ILE A 2 -21.49 2.79 5.68
N CYS A 3 -21.21 3.72 6.60
CA CYS A 3 -21.43 3.50 8.03
C CYS A 3 -22.00 4.74 8.71
N GLN A 4 -22.73 4.53 9.79
CA GLN A 4 -23.28 5.58 10.64
C GLN A 4 -22.59 5.57 12.01
N VAL A 5 -22.13 6.73 12.45
CA VAL A 5 -21.59 6.93 13.78
C VAL A 5 -22.20 8.19 14.38
N GLY A 6 -22.99 8.02 15.44
CA GLY A 6 -23.79 9.12 16.02
C GLY A 6 -24.78 9.70 15.01
N ASP A 7 -24.74 11.00 14.82
CA ASP A 7 -25.57 11.79 13.89
C ASP A 7 -24.92 11.98 12.50
N CYS A 8 -23.85 11.25 12.21
CA CYS A 8 -23.09 11.36 10.97
C CYS A 8 -23.14 10.08 10.16
N LEU A 9 -23.31 10.24 8.84
CA LEU A 9 -23.13 9.20 7.84
C LEU A 9 -21.76 9.35 7.18
N TYR A 10 -21.04 8.26 7.04
CA TYR A 10 -19.72 8.21 6.39
C TYR A 10 -19.78 7.35 5.14
N LEU A 11 -19.33 7.92 4.02
CA LEU A 11 -19.08 7.20 2.78
C LEU A 11 -17.59 6.94 2.68
N ILE A 12 -17.20 5.68 2.55
CA ILE A 12 -15.80 5.27 2.53
C ILE A 12 -15.51 4.48 1.24
N ASP A 13 -14.58 4.97 0.45
CA ASP A 13 -13.98 4.19 -0.63
C ASP A 13 -13.05 3.14 0.01
N GLN A 14 -13.49 1.87 -0.02
CA GLN A 14 -12.76 0.77 0.63
C GLN A 14 -11.38 0.52 0.00
N HIS A 15 -11.27 0.70 -1.32
CA HIS A 15 -10.01 0.50 -2.03
C HIS A 15 -8.98 1.55 -1.63
N ALA A 16 -9.33 2.82 -1.77
CA ALA A 16 -8.44 3.94 -1.44
C ALA A 16 -8.10 4.02 0.06
N ALA A 17 -9.04 3.64 0.93
CA ALA A 17 -8.80 3.53 2.37
C ALA A 17 -7.82 2.39 2.69
N HIS A 18 -7.97 1.23 2.06
CA HIS A 18 -7.06 0.11 2.27
C HIS A 18 -5.66 0.38 1.72
N GLU A 19 -5.54 1.02 0.55
CA GLU A 19 -4.26 1.49 0.02
C GLU A 19 -3.52 2.38 1.03
N ARG A 20 -4.20 3.31 1.68
CA ARG A 20 -3.60 4.19 2.69
C ARG A 20 -3.13 3.42 3.91
N ILE A 21 -3.93 2.50 4.41
CA ILE A 21 -3.55 1.66 5.56
C ILE A 21 -2.32 0.83 5.23
N LEU A 22 -2.29 0.19 4.06
CA LEU A 22 -1.14 -0.59 3.60
C LEU A 22 0.12 0.27 3.47
N TYR A 23 -0.03 1.50 2.97
CA TYR A 23 1.08 2.45 2.88
C TYR A 23 1.70 2.73 4.25
N ASP A 24 0.88 3.10 5.22
CA ASP A 24 1.35 3.41 6.58
C ASP A 24 1.95 2.16 7.27
N GLU A 25 1.40 0.97 7.03
CA GLU A 25 1.94 -0.31 7.52
C GLU A 25 3.31 -0.62 6.90
N ILE A 26 3.48 -0.41 5.59
CA ILE A 26 4.75 -0.62 4.89
C ILE A 26 5.82 0.32 5.42
N LEU A 27 5.53 1.63 5.49
CA LEU A 27 6.49 2.63 5.98
C LEU A 27 6.88 2.40 7.45
N SER A 28 6.00 1.79 8.24
CA SER A 28 6.32 1.44 9.64
C SER A 28 7.27 0.25 9.77
N LEU A 29 7.56 -0.47 8.68
CA LEU A 29 8.37 -1.71 8.61
C LEU A 29 7.94 -2.82 9.60
N LYS A 30 6.78 -2.69 10.21
CA LYS A 30 6.29 -3.65 11.23
C LYS A 30 5.92 -5.01 10.65
N SER A 31 5.73 -5.08 9.34
CA SER A 31 5.26 -6.28 8.63
C SER A 31 6.32 -6.94 7.76
N VAL A 32 7.60 -6.56 7.87
CA VAL A 32 8.68 -7.19 7.10
C VAL A 32 8.94 -8.58 7.61
N GLN A 33 8.92 -9.57 6.71
CA GLN A 33 9.15 -10.97 7.02
C GLN A 33 10.35 -11.51 6.25
N PRO A 34 11.33 -12.13 6.94
CA PRO A 34 12.39 -12.87 6.27
C PRO A 34 11.82 -14.02 5.45
N LEU A 35 12.37 -14.23 4.26
CA LEU A 35 12.04 -15.37 3.43
C LEU A 35 12.79 -16.62 3.93
N LEU A 36 12.10 -17.75 4.02
CA LEU A 36 12.74 -19.03 4.37
C LEU A 36 13.79 -19.44 3.34
N VAL A 37 13.52 -19.13 2.08
CA VAL A 37 14.46 -19.31 0.97
C VAL A 37 14.56 -17.96 0.26
N PRO A 38 15.73 -17.31 0.27
CA PRO A 38 15.94 -16.07 -0.46
C PRO A 38 15.66 -16.24 -1.95
N ILE A 39 15.04 -15.21 -2.56
CA ILE A 39 14.79 -15.24 -4.01
C ILE A 39 16.04 -14.73 -4.71
N LYS A 40 16.65 -15.58 -5.52
CA LYS A 40 17.83 -15.23 -6.33
C LYS A 40 17.40 -14.47 -7.58
N ILE A 41 18.12 -13.39 -7.88
CA ILE A 41 17.95 -12.59 -9.08
C ILE A 41 19.31 -12.36 -9.75
N GLU A 42 19.34 -12.54 -11.06
CA GLU A 42 20.49 -12.24 -11.90
C GLU A 42 20.17 -11.01 -12.74
N VAL A 43 21.08 -10.07 -12.81
CA VAL A 43 20.88 -8.78 -13.49
C VAL A 43 22.10 -8.42 -14.33
N ASP A 44 21.88 -7.56 -15.35
CA ASP A 44 22.94 -6.98 -16.15
C ASP A 44 23.77 -5.93 -15.38
N ASP A 45 24.91 -5.54 -15.94
CA ASP A 45 25.83 -4.59 -15.31
C ASP A 45 25.15 -3.25 -14.97
N LEU A 46 24.26 -2.74 -15.82
CA LEU A 46 23.55 -1.48 -15.61
C LEU A 46 22.57 -1.58 -14.45
N THR A 47 21.87 -2.70 -14.35
CA THR A 47 20.95 -2.99 -13.24
C THR A 47 21.72 -3.23 -11.94
N ASP A 48 22.86 -3.92 -12.00
CA ASP A 48 23.74 -4.13 -10.85
C ASP A 48 24.23 -2.81 -10.23
N GLU A 49 24.68 -1.87 -11.06
CA GLU A 49 25.06 -0.52 -10.62
C GLU A 49 23.87 0.24 -10.03
N PHE A 50 22.72 0.17 -10.69
CA PHE A 50 21.49 0.80 -10.23
C PHE A 50 21.06 0.26 -8.85
N LEU A 51 21.00 -1.05 -8.68
CA LEU A 51 20.65 -1.68 -7.41
C LEU A 51 21.67 -1.36 -6.32
N SER A 52 22.97 -1.34 -6.64
CA SER A 52 24.01 -0.96 -5.69
C SER A 52 23.83 0.47 -5.16
N LYS A 53 23.32 1.38 -6.00
CA LYS A 53 23.05 2.77 -5.62
C LYS A 53 21.71 2.93 -4.90
N MET A 54 20.67 2.18 -5.29
CA MET A 54 19.28 2.40 -4.87
C MET A 54 18.76 1.34 -3.87
N SER A 55 19.59 0.39 -3.43
CA SER A 55 19.16 -0.66 -2.49
C SER A 55 18.55 -0.13 -1.20
N TYR A 56 18.97 1.05 -0.74
CA TYR A 56 18.42 1.70 0.44
C TYR A 56 16.94 2.11 0.27
N VAL A 57 16.51 2.47 -0.96
CA VAL A 57 15.10 2.79 -1.25
C VAL A 57 14.24 1.55 -1.08
N TYR A 58 14.69 0.42 -1.62
CA TYR A 58 14.00 -0.87 -1.42
C TYR A 58 13.93 -1.25 0.06
N THR A 59 15.03 -1.07 0.80
CA THR A 59 15.07 -1.32 2.25
C THR A 59 14.06 -0.45 3.01
N LYS A 60 13.95 0.83 2.67
CA LYS A 60 12.96 1.76 3.24
C LYS A 60 11.52 1.26 3.05
N MET A 61 11.26 0.56 1.95
CA MET A 61 9.96 -0.05 1.64
C MET A 61 9.82 -1.50 2.14
N GLY A 62 10.78 -1.97 2.95
CA GLY A 62 10.76 -3.31 3.54
C GLY A 62 11.17 -4.45 2.60
N VAL A 63 11.73 -4.13 1.43
CA VAL A 63 12.33 -5.11 0.51
C VAL A 63 13.83 -5.19 0.79
N MET A 64 14.26 -6.26 1.45
CA MET A 64 15.65 -6.42 1.84
C MET A 64 16.44 -7.13 0.74
N LEU A 65 17.40 -6.40 0.16
CA LEU A 65 18.27 -6.89 -0.91
C LEU A 65 19.68 -7.11 -0.40
N SER A 66 20.30 -8.21 -0.77
CA SER A 66 21.72 -8.46 -0.52
C SER A 66 22.45 -8.82 -1.82
N LYS A 67 23.57 -8.15 -2.06
CA LYS A 67 24.48 -8.45 -3.18
C LYS A 67 25.39 -9.62 -2.81
N LYS A 68 25.43 -10.65 -3.62
CA LYS A 68 26.28 -11.83 -3.41
C LYS A 68 27.53 -11.79 -4.29
N ALA A 69 27.36 -11.42 -5.56
CA ALA A 69 28.45 -11.21 -6.51
C ALA A 69 28.06 -10.11 -7.51
N LYS A 70 28.91 -9.84 -8.48
CA LYS A 70 28.59 -8.93 -9.57
C LYS A 70 27.43 -9.51 -10.40
N GLY A 71 26.34 -8.77 -10.50
CA GLY A 71 25.11 -9.19 -11.20
C GLY A 71 24.26 -10.22 -10.43
N GLU A 72 24.70 -10.67 -9.25
CA GLU A 72 23.96 -11.64 -8.43
C GLU A 72 23.45 -11.01 -7.14
N TRP A 73 22.14 -11.02 -6.95
CA TRP A 73 21.45 -10.49 -5.81
C TRP A 73 20.47 -11.49 -5.20
N GLU A 74 20.15 -11.31 -3.95
CA GLU A 74 19.09 -12.05 -3.26
C GLU A 74 18.12 -11.09 -2.60
N ILE A 75 16.82 -11.45 -2.64
CA ILE A 75 15.79 -10.83 -1.82
C ILE A 75 15.69 -11.69 -0.55
N ASP A 76 16.11 -11.12 0.57
CA ASP A 76 16.16 -11.83 1.85
C ASP A 76 14.88 -11.70 2.65
N ALA A 77 14.14 -10.55 2.49
CA ALA A 77 12.89 -10.30 3.18
C ALA A 77 11.97 -9.39 2.35
N LEU A 78 10.67 -9.55 2.56
CA LEU A 78 9.61 -8.77 1.93
C LEU A 78 8.56 -8.34 2.97
N PRO A 79 7.81 -7.24 2.73
CA PRO A 79 6.59 -6.99 3.49
C PRO A 79 5.61 -8.16 3.38
N ALA A 80 4.94 -8.53 4.48
CA ALA A 80 4.00 -9.66 4.51
C ALA A 80 2.92 -9.58 3.43
N VAL A 81 2.50 -8.37 3.07
CA VAL A 81 1.52 -8.10 2.00
C VAL A 81 2.02 -8.49 0.60
N CYS A 82 3.35 -8.65 0.41
CA CYS A 82 3.94 -9.01 -0.88
C CYS A 82 3.90 -10.50 -1.20
N LYS A 83 3.47 -11.36 -0.28
CA LYS A 83 3.48 -12.82 -0.45
C LYS A 83 2.75 -13.30 -1.72
N SER A 84 1.72 -12.60 -2.15
CA SER A 84 0.96 -12.94 -3.36
C SER A 84 1.48 -12.28 -4.64
N ILE A 85 2.51 -11.42 -4.52
CA ILE A 85 3.03 -10.59 -5.62
C ILE A 85 4.55 -10.66 -5.76
N GLU A 86 5.19 -11.70 -5.22
CA GLU A 86 6.64 -11.88 -5.26
C GLU A 86 7.22 -11.74 -6.67
N SER A 87 6.58 -12.36 -7.68
CA SER A 87 7.03 -12.27 -9.08
C SER A 87 7.00 -10.83 -9.61
N GLN A 88 5.98 -10.04 -9.26
CA GLN A 88 5.89 -8.64 -9.70
C GLN A 88 6.95 -7.76 -9.02
N ILE A 89 7.32 -8.07 -7.78
CA ILE A 89 8.43 -7.39 -7.09
C ILE A 89 9.75 -7.73 -7.77
N VAL A 90 9.98 -8.99 -8.10
CA VAL A 90 11.18 -9.42 -8.85
C VAL A 90 11.26 -8.71 -10.21
N ASP A 91 10.18 -8.72 -10.99
CA ASP A 91 10.10 -8.04 -12.28
C ASP A 91 10.40 -6.54 -12.14
N PHE A 92 9.85 -5.91 -11.11
CA PHE A 92 10.09 -4.49 -10.84
C PHE A 92 11.56 -4.23 -10.50
N ILE A 93 12.17 -5.02 -9.60
CA ILE A 93 13.58 -4.86 -9.19
C ILE A 93 14.51 -4.99 -10.38
N THR A 94 14.23 -5.92 -11.29
CA THR A 94 15.10 -6.21 -12.44
C THR A 94 14.91 -5.23 -13.60
N THR A 95 13.77 -4.55 -13.69
CA THR A 95 13.43 -3.70 -14.86
C THR A 95 13.37 -2.21 -14.55
N ALA A 96 13.07 -1.81 -13.30
CA ALA A 96 12.87 -0.41 -12.94
C ALA A 96 14.17 0.38 -13.01
N LYS A 97 14.11 1.53 -13.70
CA LYS A 97 15.15 2.55 -13.75
C LYS A 97 14.44 3.88 -13.50
N ALA A 98 14.62 4.45 -12.33
CA ALA A 98 13.92 5.67 -11.90
C ALA A 98 14.76 6.40 -10.85
N ASP A 99 14.49 7.68 -10.61
CA ASP A 99 15.03 8.37 -9.45
C ASP A 99 14.41 7.84 -8.14
N GLU A 100 14.88 8.33 -7.00
CA GLU A 100 14.48 7.84 -5.68
C GLU A 100 12.98 7.97 -5.45
N ASP A 101 12.42 9.16 -5.68
CA ASP A 101 11.01 9.47 -5.40
C ASP A 101 10.08 8.67 -6.32
N GLU A 102 10.45 8.55 -7.58
CA GLU A 102 9.71 7.78 -8.57
C GLU A 102 9.79 6.27 -8.28
N LEU A 103 10.96 5.78 -7.85
CA LEU A 103 11.17 4.37 -7.48
C LEU A 103 10.32 4.00 -6.28
N GLU A 104 10.34 4.83 -5.22
CA GLU A 104 9.52 4.64 -4.01
C GLU A 104 8.03 4.63 -4.36
N SER A 105 7.58 5.63 -5.14
CA SER A 105 6.18 5.75 -5.57
C SER A 105 5.71 4.56 -6.40
N LYS A 106 6.52 4.10 -7.37
CA LYS A 106 6.19 2.95 -8.23
C LYS A 106 6.18 1.64 -7.46
N LEU A 107 7.19 1.40 -6.60
CA LEU A 107 7.24 0.20 -5.78
C LEU A 107 6.04 0.14 -4.84
N PHE A 108 5.73 1.27 -4.20
CA PHE A 108 4.54 1.37 -3.37
C PHE A 108 3.26 1.07 -4.16
N ALA A 109 3.09 1.66 -5.36
CA ALA A 109 1.92 1.42 -6.19
C ALA A 109 1.74 -0.08 -6.52
N ILE A 110 2.83 -0.79 -6.81
CA ILE A 110 2.79 -2.24 -7.06
C ILE A 110 2.30 -2.98 -5.81
N ILE A 111 2.87 -2.68 -4.65
CA ILE A 111 2.53 -3.36 -3.40
C ILE A 111 1.07 -3.05 -3.01
N ALA A 112 0.70 -1.78 -2.96
CA ALA A 112 -0.63 -1.35 -2.51
C ALA A 112 -1.73 -1.75 -3.48
N CYS A 113 -1.58 -1.49 -4.78
CA CYS A 113 -2.63 -1.80 -5.77
C CYS A 113 -2.87 -3.31 -5.94
N LYS A 114 -1.87 -4.16 -5.68
CA LYS A 114 -2.02 -5.61 -5.80
C LYS A 114 -2.48 -6.27 -4.50
N ALA A 115 -2.09 -5.71 -3.34
CA ALA A 115 -2.44 -6.22 -2.03
C ALA A 115 -3.76 -5.61 -1.48
N ALA A 116 -4.19 -4.46 -2.00
CA ALA A 116 -5.43 -3.81 -1.57
C ALA A 116 -6.68 -4.59 -2.03
N ILE A 117 -7.71 -4.53 -1.20
CA ILE A 117 -9.06 -4.95 -1.56
C ILE A 117 -9.49 -4.15 -2.80
N LYS A 118 -9.87 -4.82 -3.86
CA LYS A 118 -10.27 -4.14 -5.10
C LYS A 118 -11.65 -3.50 -4.97
N ALA A 119 -11.88 -2.47 -5.78
CA ALA A 119 -13.22 -1.90 -5.90
C ALA A 119 -14.19 -2.97 -6.44
N GLY A 120 -15.25 -3.26 -5.67
CA GLY A 120 -16.24 -4.30 -6.02
C GLY A 120 -15.97 -5.67 -5.41
N ASP A 121 -14.85 -5.89 -4.74
CA ASP A 121 -14.65 -7.11 -3.95
C ASP A 121 -15.64 -7.15 -2.77
N ASP A 122 -16.25 -8.30 -2.55
CA ASP A 122 -17.08 -8.53 -1.38
C ASP A 122 -16.18 -8.60 -0.14
N ILE A 123 -16.43 -7.69 0.79
CA ILE A 123 -15.79 -7.68 2.10
C ILE A 123 -16.79 -8.20 3.14
N ASP A 124 -16.38 -9.18 3.91
CA ASP A 124 -17.23 -9.65 5.00
C ASP A 124 -17.41 -8.57 6.09
N ARG A 125 -18.46 -8.71 6.88
CA ARG A 125 -18.83 -7.71 7.90
C ARG A 125 -17.71 -7.46 8.90
N TRP A 126 -16.98 -8.50 9.30
CA TRP A 126 -15.90 -8.38 10.29
C TRP A 126 -14.73 -7.58 9.71
N ALA A 127 -14.27 -7.95 8.51
CA ALA A 127 -13.20 -7.23 7.81
C ALA A 127 -13.59 -5.77 7.53
N ALA A 128 -14.86 -5.50 7.17
CA ALA A 128 -15.36 -4.13 6.99
C ALA A 128 -15.29 -3.31 8.28
N VAL A 129 -15.67 -3.88 9.42
CA VAL A 129 -15.59 -3.20 10.72
C VAL A 129 -14.14 -2.90 11.10
N GLU A 130 -13.23 -3.85 10.91
CA GLU A 130 -11.80 -3.64 11.20
C GLU A 130 -11.19 -2.57 10.28
N LEU A 131 -11.55 -2.56 9.00
CA LEU A 131 -11.13 -1.53 8.05
C LEU A 131 -11.63 -0.14 8.49
N ILE A 132 -12.92 -0.03 8.87
CA ILE A 132 -13.52 1.22 9.36
C ILE A 132 -12.80 1.71 10.62
N LYS A 133 -12.49 0.83 11.57
CA LYS A 133 -11.74 1.20 12.79
C LYS A 133 -10.37 1.80 12.45
N LYS A 134 -9.63 1.17 11.53
CA LYS A 134 -8.33 1.66 11.07
C LYS A 134 -8.49 3.02 10.38
N VAL A 135 -9.50 3.19 9.51
CA VAL A 135 -9.80 4.46 8.81
C VAL A 135 -9.99 5.61 9.78
N PHE A 136 -10.71 5.39 10.89
CA PHE A 136 -10.92 6.43 11.91
C PHE A 136 -9.70 6.74 12.77
N GLN A 137 -8.64 5.96 12.66
CA GLN A 137 -7.35 6.21 13.34
C GLN A 137 -6.35 6.96 12.45
N LEU A 138 -6.65 7.14 11.14
CA LEU A 138 -5.79 7.84 10.22
C LEU A 138 -5.87 9.36 10.43
N ASP A 139 -4.72 10.01 10.46
CA ASP A 139 -4.63 11.48 10.57
C ASP A 139 -5.17 12.20 9.33
N GLN A 140 -5.04 11.57 8.16
CA GLN A 140 -5.45 12.15 6.87
C GLN A 140 -6.35 11.18 6.10
N PRO A 141 -7.58 11.60 5.72
CA PRO A 141 -8.53 10.77 4.99
C PRO A 141 -8.27 10.80 3.47
N CYS A 142 -7.03 10.70 3.05
CA CYS A 142 -6.62 10.65 1.65
C CYS A 142 -5.63 9.50 1.39
N CYS A 143 -5.76 8.87 0.22
CA CYS A 143 -4.81 7.85 -0.22
C CYS A 143 -3.45 8.50 -0.54
N PRO A 144 -2.38 7.72 -0.70
CA PRO A 144 -1.05 8.25 -1.06
C PRO A 144 -1.02 9.08 -2.35
N HIS A 145 -1.98 8.85 -3.24
CA HIS A 145 -2.16 9.59 -4.48
C HIS A 145 -2.98 10.90 -4.31
N GLY A 146 -3.32 11.28 -3.07
CA GLY A 146 -4.06 12.50 -2.75
C GLY A 146 -5.59 12.42 -2.95
N ARG A 147 -6.16 11.25 -3.24
CA ARG A 147 -7.61 11.07 -3.39
C ARG A 147 -8.27 10.95 -2.02
N THR A 148 -9.27 11.78 -1.74
CA THR A 148 -10.10 11.66 -0.54
C THR A 148 -10.93 10.38 -0.62
N PHE A 149 -10.87 9.56 0.40
CA PHE A 149 -11.61 8.29 0.49
C PHE A 149 -12.70 8.29 1.57
N LEU A 150 -12.83 9.38 2.33
CA LEU A 150 -13.80 9.51 3.42
C LEU A 150 -14.62 10.78 3.24
N ILE A 151 -15.94 10.61 3.07
CA ILE A 151 -16.89 11.73 3.05
C ILE A 151 -17.76 11.62 4.29
N LYS A 152 -17.87 12.72 5.05
CA LYS A 152 -18.72 12.83 6.22
C LYS A 152 -19.93 13.70 5.89
N LEU A 153 -21.13 13.20 6.17
CA LEU A 153 -22.41 13.92 6.02
C LEU A 153 -23.11 13.97 7.39
N LYS A 154 -23.42 15.16 7.86
CA LYS A 154 -24.22 15.31 9.08
C LYS A 154 -25.71 15.09 8.79
N GLU A 155 -26.45 14.64 9.79
CA GLU A 155 -27.91 14.48 9.66
C GLU A 155 -28.59 15.78 9.21
N SER A 156 -28.14 16.94 9.72
CA SER A 156 -28.64 18.25 9.32
C SER A 156 -28.46 18.53 7.81
N GLU A 157 -27.31 18.14 7.25
CA GLU A 157 -27.03 18.31 5.82
C GLU A 157 -27.90 17.40 4.97
N LEU A 158 -28.07 16.14 5.41
CA LEU A 158 -28.98 15.19 4.75
C LEU A 158 -30.44 15.67 4.78
N ARG A 159 -30.91 16.22 5.92
CA ARG A 159 -32.26 16.82 6.03
C ARG A 159 -32.44 17.99 5.06
N GLN A 160 -31.40 18.83 4.92
CA GLN A 160 -31.40 19.95 3.97
C GLN A 160 -31.49 19.47 2.52
N MET A 161 -30.70 18.45 2.15
CA MET A 161 -30.70 17.88 0.79
C MET A 161 -32.06 17.33 0.37
N VAL A 162 -32.86 16.80 1.31
CA VAL A 162 -34.21 16.30 1.05
C VAL A 162 -35.32 17.35 1.32
N GLY A 163 -34.92 18.62 1.44
CA GLY A 163 -35.91 19.73 1.63
C GLY A 163 -36.55 19.78 3.01
N ARG A 164 -36.00 19.08 4.00
CA ARG A 164 -36.51 19.12 5.38
C ARG A 164 -35.65 20.07 6.22
N THR A 165 -35.78 21.35 5.97
CA THR A 165 -35.26 22.41 6.84
C THR A 165 -36.30 22.75 7.92
N LYS A 166 -35.92 22.59 9.17
CA LYS A 166 -36.58 23.34 10.28
C LYS A 166 -35.69 24.50 10.62
#